data_b37f6cc7df0d8052ef62a5d023b6bbb4
#
_entry.id   b37f6cc7df0d8052ef62a5d023b6bbb4
#
_cell.length_a   1.000
_cell.length_b   1.000
_cell.length_c   1.000
_cell.angle_alpha   90.00
_cell.angle_beta   90.00
_cell.angle_gamma   90.00
#
_symmetry.space_group_name_H-M   'P 1'
#
loop_
_entity.id
_entity.type
_entity.pdbx_description
1 polymer ?
#
loop_
_entity_poly.entity_id
_entity_poly.type
_entity_poly.pdbx_seq_one_letter_code
_entity_poly.pdbx_strand_id
1 'polypeptide(L)'
;MAELAPRWPDAQHACVALAFDLDGPTGDAMLNGSIWRKPAYFTLGSYGPWRALGRLLDMLATFDVPATFFVPAWVAQTWPAQCAAIVERGHEIGYHGYRHEAFWTLEPARQREIMAQSAEILARTLGVRPVGFRTPSGDWSAATVDVLREAGVRYSSSMRGDDRPYLLHGENGEPPLVEIPGRWETDDYASLAYHRNPDYPAGLDRIAGYAATLDNWTREFDGVYREGLCLTTLLHPKVCGKPGRIALLEAWLGHMRAQDGVWFARCHQVADWWLAQHARDAQPIPRSDR
;
A
#
# COMPACT_ATOMS: atom_id res chain seq x y z
N MET A 1 30.44 8.07 4.36
CA MET A 1 30.78 7.03 3.37
C MET A 1 29.48 6.73 2.65
N ALA A 2 29.43 6.77 1.34
CA ALA A 2 28.24 6.35 0.61
C ALA A 2 28.05 4.85 0.87
N GLU A 3 27.04 4.49 1.60
CA GLU A 3 26.59 3.12 1.74
C GLU A 3 26.21 2.67 0.31
N LEU A 4 26.84 1.59 -0.17
CA LEU A 4 26.59 1.10 -1.52
C LEU A 4 25.08 0.84 -1.65
N ALA A 5 24.47 1.33 -2.73
CA ALA A 5 23.07 1.05 -3.04
C ALA A 5 22.80 -0.47 -2.98
N PRO A 6 21.65 -0.92 -2.45
CA PRO A 6 21.34 -2.33 -2.39
C PRO A 6 21.37 -2.92 -3.81
N ARG A 7 21.98 -4.10 -3.97
CA ARG A 7 21.89 -4.82 -5.24
C ARG A 7 20.62 -5.64 -5.22
N TRP A 8 19.67 -5.26 -6.06
CA TRP A 8 18.42 -5.99 -6.23
C TRP A 8 18.63 -7.32 -6.97
N PRO A 9 17.66 -8.25 -6.97
CA PRO A 9 17.78 -9.53 -7.67
C PRO A 9 18.26 -9.35 -9.10
N ASP A 10 19.03 -10.31 -9.61
CA ASP A 10 19.56 -10.33 -10.97
C ASP A 10 20.37 -9.08 -11.35
N ALA A 11 21.06 -8.49 -10.37
CA ALA A 11 21.83 -7.26 -10.50
C ALA A 11 21.01 -6.05 -10.98
N GLN A 12 19.70 -6.05 -10.77
CA GLN A 12 18.85 -4.89 -11.07
C GLN A 12 19.32 -3.67 -10.26
N HIS A 13 19.16 -2.50 -10.88
CA HIS A 13 19.66 -1.25 -10.33
C HIS A 13 18.71 -0.65 -9.27
N ALA A 14 17.42 -0.65 -9.55
CA ALA A 14 16.39 -0.10 -8.66
C ALA A 14 15.20 -1.06 -8.54
N CYS A 15 14.39 -0.87 -7.50
CA CYS A 15 13.17 -1.63 -7.26
C CYS A 15 11.94 -0.71 -7.34
N VAL A 16 10.86 -1.22 -7.91
CA VAL A 16 9.54 -0.57 -7.90
C VAL A 16 8.51 -1.57 -7.39
N ALA A 17 7.90 -1.27 -6.25
CA ALA A 17 6.77 -1.99 -5.68
C ALA A 17 5.49 -1.17 -5.88
N LEU A 18 4.75 -1.46 -6.96
CA LEU A 18 3.45 -0.81 -7.16
C LEU A 18 2.45 -1.35 -6.15
N ALA A 19 1.93 -0.46 -5.32
CA ALA A 19 0.99 -0.82 -4.27
C ALA A 19 -0.25 0.07 -4.30
N PHE A 20 -1.41 -0.57 -4.13
CA PHE A 20 -2.73 0.05 -4.17
C PHE A 20 -3.51 -0.29 -2.90
N ASP A 21 -4.16 0.71 -2.32
CA ASP A 21 -5.07 0.54 -1.19
C ASP A 21 -6.51 0.52 -1.73
N LEU A 22 -7.11 -0.68 -1.75
CA LEU A 22 -8.46 -0.88 -2.31
C LEU A 22 -9.53 -0.65 -1.24
N ASP A 23 -9.53 0.52 -0.64
CA ASP A 23 -10.38 0.86 0.50
C ASP A 23 -11.88 0.74 0.22
N GLY A 24 -12.32 0.89 -1.03
CA GLY A 24 -13.75 1.09 -1.27
C GLY A 24 -14.26 2.34 -0.55
N PRO A 25 -15.43 2.28 0.08
CA PRO A 25 -15.95 3.38 0.90
C PRO A 25 -15.39 3.40 2.34
N THR A 26 -14.64 2.37 2.78
CA THR A 26 -14.23 2.22 4.18
C THR A 26 -13.20 3.26 4.61
N GLY A 27 -12.26 3.64 3.74
CA GLY A 27 -11.27 4.68 4.02
C GLY A 27 -11.93 6.03 4.31
N ASP A 28 -12.88 6.45 3.46
CA ASP A 28 -13.62 7.70 3.67
C ASP A 28 -14.51 7.63 4.92
N ALA A 29 -15.12 6.45 5.18
CA ALA A 29 -15.99 6.24 6.32
C ALA A 29 -15.26 6.23 7.66
N MET A 30 -13.97 5.90 7.67
CA MET A 30 -13.12 6.01 8.86
C MET A 30 -12.96 7.49 9.27
N LEU A 31 -12.75 8.37 8.29
CA LEU A 31 -12.63 9.81 8.52
C LEU A 31 -13.99 10.44 8.91
N ASN A 32 -15.07 9.93 8.34
CA ASN A 32 -16.43 10.41 8.59
C ASN A 32 -17.47 9.30 8.50
N GLY A 33 -17.85 8.72 9.63
CA GLY A 33 -18.83 7.63 9.70
C GLY A 33 -20.20 7.93 9.07
N SER A 34 -20.56 9.22 8.82
CA SER A 34 -21.79 9.57 8.11
C SER A 34 -21.83 9.10 6.65
N ILE A 35 -20.68 8.77 6.06
CA ILE A 35 -20.53 8.25 4.69
C ILE A 35 -21.41 7.02 4.45
N TRP A 36 -21.55 6.15 5.44
CA TRP A 36 -22.42 4.97 5.34
C TRP A 36 -23.90 5.31 5.03
N ARG A 37 -24.31 6.54 5.31
CA ARG A 37 -25.68 7.03 5.09
C ARG A 37 -25.79 8.10 4.00
N LYS A 38 -24.67 8.41 3.33
CA LYS A 38 -24.62 9.41 2.23
C LYS A 38 -24.36 8.72 0.90
N PRO A 39 -25.38 8.40 0.09
CA PRO A 39 -25.22 7.60 -1.14
C PRO A 39 -24.17 8.14 -2.10
N ALA A 40 -24.06 9.46 -2.26
CA ALA A 40 -23.10 10.08 -3.16
C ALA A 40 -21.65 9.73 -2.78
N TYR A 41 -21.31 9.81 -1.50
CA TYR A 41 -19.96 9.45 -1.01
C TYR A 41 -19.73 7.94 -0.98
N PHE A 42 -20.75 7.18 -0.59
CA PHE A 42 -20.67 5.72 -0.66
C PHE A 42 -20.37 5.24 -2.08
N THR A 43 -21.04 5.80 -3.09
CA THR A 43 -20.79 5.44 -4.50
C THR A 43 -19.42 5.91 -4.99
N LEU A 44 -18.89 7.01 -4.47
CA LEU A 44 -17.52 7.45 -4.77
C LEU A 44 -16.50 6.40 -4.32
N GLY A 45 -16.61 5.89 -3.10
CA GLY A 45 -15.74 4.82 -2.60
C GLY A 45 -15.94 3.52 -3.36
N SER A 46 -17.19 3.11 -3.59
CA SER A 46 -17.54 1.89 -4.33
C SER A 46 -17.02 1.88 -5.77
N TYR A 47 -16.77 3.04 -6.36
CA TYR A 47 -16.19 3.16 -7.69
C TYR A 47 -14.82 2.44 -7.80
N GLY A 48 -14.03 2.43 -6.72
CA GLY A 48 -12.74 1.73 -6.66
C GLY A 48 -12.86 0.27 -7.06
N PRO A 49 -13.48 -0.59 -6.25
CA PRO A 49 -13.62 -2.01 -6.56
C PRO A 49 -14.54 -2.26 -7.78
N TRP A 50 -15.58 -1.46 -7.96
CA TRP A 50 -16.60 -1.72 -8.99
C TRP A 50 -16.15 -1.39 -10.43
N ARG A 51 -15.41 -0.30 -10.64
CA ARG A 51 -15.03 0.19 -11.98
C ARG A 51 -13.54 0.39 -12.19
N ALA A 52 -12.87 1.01 -11.21
CA ALA A 52 -11.48 1.40 -11.35
C ALA A 52 -10.54 0.19 -11.36
N LEU A 53 -10.81 -0.80 -10.52
CA LEU A 53 -9.96 -1.98 -10.38
C LEU A 53 -9.75 -2.70 -11.72
N GLY A 54 -10.82 -3.00 -12.47
CA GLY A 54 -10.67 -3.66 -13.77
C GLY A 54 -9.76 -2.88 -14.73
N ARG A 55 -9.92 -1.55 -14.79
CA ARG A 55 -9.08 -0.69 -15.62
C ARG A 55 -7.61 -0.67 -15.18
N LEU A 56 -7.35 -0.69 -13.88
CA LEU A 56 -5.99 -0.79 -13.35
C LEU A 56 -5.35 -2.15 -13.65
N LEU A 57 -6.10 -3.23 -13.50
CA LEU A 57 -5.63 -4.57 -13.83
C LEU A 57 -5.31 -4.73 -15.33
N ASP A 58 -6.10 -4.12 -16.22
CA ASP A 58 -5.84 -4.09 -17.65
C ASP A 58 -4.57 -3.29 -17.99
N MET A 59 -4.37 -2.14 -17.34
CA MET A 59 -3.15 -1.34 -17.44
C MET A 59 -1.92 -2.13 -16.97
N LEU A 60 -1.98 -2.75 -15.79
CA LEU A 60 -0.88 -3.55 -15.25
C LEU A 60 -0.49 -4.71 -16.19
N ALA A 61 -1.48 -5.36 -16.79
CA ALA A 61 -1.26 -6.41 -17.81
C ALA A 61 -0.60 -5.84 -19.08
N THR A 62 -1.01 -4.65 -19.53
CA THR A 62 -0.42 -4.00 -20.72
C THR A 62 1.06 -3.68 -20.53
N PHE A 63 1.46 -3.29 -19.31
CA PHE A 63 2.84 -2.99 -18.98
C PHE A 63 3.64 -4.21 -18.48
N ASP A 64 2.99 -5.36 -18.32
CA ASP A 64 3.57 -6.58 -17.72
C ASP A 64 4.23 -6.29 -16.36
N VAL A 65 3.45 -5.67 -15.44
CA VAL A 65 3.94 -5.24 -14.14
C VAL A 65 3.10 -5.86 -13.02
N PRO A 66 3.73 -6.59 -12.07
CA PRO A 66 3.05 -7.08 -10.89
C PRO A 66 2.74 -5.94 -9.92
N ALA A 67 1.73 -6.14 -9.07
CA ALA A 67 1.36 -5.16 -8.05
C ALA A 67 0.89 -5.85 -6.77
N THR A 68 0.85 -5.10 -5.67
CA THR A 68 0.26 -5.50 -4.39
C THR A 68 -0.98 -4.64 -4.12
N PHE A 69 -2.08 -5.29 -3.73
CA PHE A 69 -3.32 -4.62 -3.33
C PHE A 69 -3.55 -4.88 -1.84
N PHE A 70 -3.54 -3.84 -1.04
CA PHE A 70 -3.95 -3.89 0.36
C PHE A 70 -5.47 -3.71 0.43
N VAL A 71 -6.16 -4.72 0.95
CA VAL A 71 -7.61 -4.83 0.83
C VAL A 71 -8.25 -5.00 2.20
N PRO A 72 -9.10 -4.06 2.65
CA PRO A 72 -9.95 -4.30 3.82
C PRO A 72 -10.82 -5.54 3.58
N ALA A 73 -10.87 -6.46 4.55
CA ALA A 73 -11.57 -7.73 4.35
C ALA A 73 -13.07 -7.53 4.07
N TRP A 74 -13.67 -6.46 4.56
CA TRP A 74 -15.05 -6.06 4.22
C TRP A 74 -15.21 -5.76 2.73
N VAL A 75 -14.20 -5.16 2.09
CA VAL A 75 -14.22 -4.88 0.64
C VAL A 75 -14.20 -6.19 -0.15
N ALA A 76 -13.33 -7.12 0.22
CA ALA A 76 -13.28 -8.44 -0.40
C ALA A 76 -14.60 -9.22 -0.24
N GLN A 77 -15.24 -9.12 0.93
CA GLN A 77 -16.54 -9.72 1.19
C GLN A 77 -17.67 -9.08 0.37
N THR A 78 -17.59 -7.78 0.10
CA THR A 78 -18.63 -7.02 -0.60
C THR A 78 -18.50 -7.12 -2.11
N TRP A 79 -17.27 -7.19 -2.64
CA TRP A 79 -16.97 -7.30 -4.08
C TRP A 79 -16.05 -8.51 -4.36
N PRO A 80 -16.50 -9.75 -4.05
CA PRO A 80 -15.65 -10.93 -4.12
C PRO A 80 -15.12 -11.22 -5.52
N ALA A 81 -15.93 -11.09 -6.55
CA ALA A 81 -15.50 -11.35 -7.93
C ALA A 81 -14.44 -10.36 -8.42
N GLN A 82 -14.58 -9.07 -8.05
CA GLN A 82 -13.60 -8.06 -8.40
C GLN A 82 -12.26 -8.28 -7.66
N CYS A 83 -12.32 -8.63 -6.38
CA CYS A 83 -11.11 -8.91 -5.62
C CYS A 83 -10.46 -10.25 -6.05
N ALA A 84 -11.23 -11.25 -6.46
CA ALA A 84 -10.68 -12.50 -7.01
C ALA A 84 -9.86 -12.25 -8.28
N ALA A 85 -10.28 -11.31 -9.13
CA ALA A 85 -9.54 -10.95 -10.34
C ALA A 85 -8.12 -10.42 -10.06
N ILE A 86 -7.85 -9.87 -8.87
CA ILE A 86 -6.50 -9.48 -8.45
C ILE A 86 -5.60 -10.73 -8.37
N VAL A 87 -6.08 -11.77 -7.69
CA VAL A 87 -5.35 -13.03 -7.51
C VAL A 87 -5.21 -13.78 -8.83
N GLU A 88 -6.28 -13.87 -9.60
CA GLU A 88 -6.32 -14.56 -10.90
C GLU A 88 -5.34 -13.95 -11.91
N ARG A 89 -5.08 -12.65 -11.83
CA ARG A 89 -4.11 -11.94 -12.67
C ARG A 89 -2.69 -11.92 -12.07
N GLY A 90 -2.42 -12.68 -11.00
CA GLY A 90 -1.09 -12.86 -10.44
C GLY A 90 -0.60 -11.72 -9.55
N HIS A 91 -1.48 -10.81 -9.13
CA HIS A 91 -1.14 -9.77 -8.17
C HIS A 91 -1.29 -10.25 -6.72
N GLU A 92 -0.64 -9.55 -5.79
CA GLU A 92 -0.67 -9.88 -4.37
C GLU A 92 -1.84 -9.19 -3.67
N ILE A 93 -2.43 -9.88 -2.68
CA ILE A 93 -3.33 -9.30 -1.68
C ILE A 93 -2.58 -9.15 -0.34
N GLY A 94 -2.62 -7.96 0.24
CA GLY A 94 -2.20 -7.67 1.60
C GLY A 94 -3.37 -7.31 2.52
N TYR A 95 -3.16 -7.41 3.83
CA TYR A 95 -4.14 -6.97 4.83
C TYR A 95 -4.24 -5.45 4.91
N HIS A 96 -5.46 -4.94 5.13
CA HIS A 96 -5.74 -3.51 5.36
C HIS A 96 -6.86 -3.31 6.40
N GLY A 97 -6.82 -4.09 7.48
CA GLY A 97 -7.89 -4.17 8.46
C GLY A 97 -9.14 -4.89 7.95
N TYR A 98 -10.22 -4.83 8.73
CA TYR A 98 -11.53 -5.32 8.30
C TYR A 98 -12.33 -4.23 7.59
N ARG A 99 -12.52 -3.07 8.23
CA ARG A 99 -13.20 -1.87 7.70
C ARG A 99 -12.32 -0.64 7.72
N HIS A 100 -11.02 -0.81 7.53
CA HIS A 100 -10.06 0.28 7.52
C HIS A 100 -9.97 0.98 8.90
N GLU A 101 -9.84 0.19 9.96
CA GLU A 101 -9.78 0.69 11.33
C GLU A 101 -8.46 1.43 11.61
N ALA A 102 -8.52 2.49 12.40
CA ALA A 102 -7.36 3.26 12.85
C ALA A 102 -6.58 2.49 13.94
N PHE A 103 -5.61 1.68 13.55
CA PHE A 103 -4.88 0.75 14.42
C PHE A 103 -4.23 1.43 15.63
N TRP A 104 -3.77 2.68 15.49
CA TRP A 104 -3.17 3.43 16.61
C TRP A 104 -4.16 3.76 17.75
N THR A 105 -5.46 3.68 17.49
CA THR A 105 -6.51 3.94 18.48
C THR A 105 -7.00 2.68 19.18
N LEU A 106 -6.53 1.50 18.76
CA LEU A 106 -7.07 0.22 19.18
C LEU A 106 -6.16 -0.48 20.19
N GLU A 107 -6.78 -1.03 21.23
CA GLU A 107 -6.09 -1.94 22.14
C GLU A 107 -5.58 -3.20 21.38
N PRO A 108 -4.45 -3.79 21.80
CA PRO A 108 -3.86 -4.95 21.12
C PRO A 108 -4.81 -6.12 20.94
N ALA A 109 -5.68 -6.39 21.91
CA ALA A 109 -6.69 -7.44 21.81
C ALA A 109 -7.65 -7.21 20.64
N ARG A 110 -8.08 -5.95 20.43
CA ARG A 110 -8.96 -5.60 19.31
C ARG A 110 -8.23 -5.67 17.96
N GLN A 111 -6.98 -5.30 17.91
CA GLN A 111 -6.16 -5.49 16.70
C GLN A 111 -6.06 -6.98 16.32
N ARG A 112 -5.83 -7.89 17.30
CA ARG A 112 -5.80 -9.34 17.07
C ARG A 112 -7.13 -9.86 16.53
N GLU A 113 -8.25 -9.44 17.09
CA GLU A 113 -9.58 -9.80 16.59
C GLU A 113 -9.79 -9.40 15.14
N ILE A 114 -9.42 -8.15 14.78
CA ILE A 114 -9.54 -7.64 13.41
C ILE A 114 -8.65 -8.45 12.46
N MET A 115 -7.42 -8.76 12.84
CA MET A 115 -6.51 -9.55 12.02
C MET A 115 -7.04 -10.98 11.81
N ALA A 116 -7.52 -11.63 12.87
CA ALA A 116 -8.10 -12.97 12.79
C ALA A 116 -9.35 -13.00 11.90
N GLN A 117 -10.27 -12.04 12.09
CA GLN A 117 -11.47 -11.89 11.26
C GLN A 117 -11.11 -11.66 9.79
N SER A 118 -10.15 -10.77 9.54
CA SER A 118 -9.71 -10.46 8.17
C SER A 118 -9.08 -11.67 7.50
N ALA A 119 -8.26 -12.44 8.21
CA ALA A 119 -7.62 -13.64 7.70
C ALA A 119 -8.66 -14.72 7.32
N GLU A 120 -9.68 -14.93 8.16
CA GLU A 120 -10.77 -15.88 7.88
C GLU A 120 -11.56 -15.47 6.63
N ILE A 121 -11.93 -14.19 6.54
CA ILE A 121 -12.71 -13.67 5.41
C ILE A 121 -11.92 -13.80 4.11
N LEU A 122 -10.67 -13.34 4.07
CA LEU A 122 -9.84 -13.39 2.87
C LEU A 122 -9.56 -14.83 2.42
N ALA A 123 -9.30 -15.72 3.36
CA ALA A 123 -9.13 -17.16 3.07
C ALA A 123 -10.41 -17.78 2.47
N ARG A 124 -11.56 -17.50 3.05
CA ARG A 124 -12.85 -18.04 2.59
C ARG A 124 -13.29 -17.43 1.26
N THR A 125 -13.05 -16.13 1.06
CA THR A 125 -13.59 -15.38 -0.09
C THR A 125 -12.69 -15.47 -1.30
N LEU A 126 -11.35 -15.41 -1.09
CA LEU A 126 -10.35 -15.32 -2.15
C LEU A 126 -9.37 -16.49 -2.19
N GLY A 127 -9.44 -17.41 -1.23
CA GLY A 127 -8.50 -18.53 -1.12
C GLY A 127 -7.09 -18.12 -0.71
N VAL A 128 -6.88 -16.90 -0.20
CA VAL A 128 -5.55 -16.38 0.12
C VAL A 128 -5.37 -16.14 1.62
N ARG A 129 -4.16 -16.33 2.10
CA ARG A 129 -3.68 -15.90 3.42
C ARG A 129 -2.56 -14.89 3.21
N PRO A 130 -2.85 -13.59 3.29
CA PRO A 130 -1.84 -12.56 3.08
C PRO A 130 -0.70 -12.67 4.08
N VAL A 131 0.50 -12.29 3.64
CA VAL A 131 1.70 -12.21 4.47
C VAL A 131 2.18 -10.77 4.66
N GLY A 132 1.48 -9.82 4.08
CA GLY A 132 1.76 -8.40 4.14
C GLY A 132 0.61 -7.62 4.77
N PHE A 133 0.96 -6.48 5.36
CA PHE A 133 0.03 -5.55 5.98
C PHE A 133 0.36 -4.11 5.59
N ARG A 134 -0.67 -3.32 5.37
CA ARG A 134 -0.57 -1.85 5.38
C ARG A 134 -1.57 -1.30 6.38
N THR A 135 -1.10 -0.42 7.27
CA THR A 135 -1.99 0.16 8.27
C THR A 135 -2.93 1.15 7.62
N PRO A 136 -4.23 1.09 7.93
CA PRO A 136 -5.14 2.17 7.57
C PRO A 136 -4.66 3.51 8.12
N SER A 137 -4.68 4.56 7.28
CA SER A 137 -4.27 5.94 7.62
C SER A 137 -2.81 6.13 8.01
N GLY A 138 -1.96 5.13 7.86
CA GLY A 138 -0.52 5.30 7.92
C GLY A 138 0.11 5.43 9.31
N ASP A 139 -0.60 5.03 10.39
CA ASP A 139 -0.03 4.96 11.73
C ASP A 139 -0.52 3.73 12.51
N TRP A 140 0.20 3.34 13.54
CA TRP A 140 -0.12 2.21 14.41
C TRP A 140 0.37 2.40 15.85
N SER A 141 -0.01 1.52 16.78
CA SER A 141 0.50 1.52 18.15
C SER A 141 1.80 0.69 18.26
N ALA A 142 2.59 0.91 19.30
CA ALA A 142 3.82 0.15 19.55
C ALA A 142 3.59 -1.38 19.56
N ALA A 143 2.45 -1.83 20.07
CA ALA A 143 2.09 -3.25 20.12
C ALA A 143 1.72 -3.86 18.76
N THR A 144 1.49 -3.05 17.73
CA THR A 144 1.01 -3.55 16.43
C THR A 144 2.01 -4.50 15.77
N VAL A 145 3.31 -4.28 15.92
CA VAL A 145 4.34 -5.19 15.38
C VAL A 145 4.15 -6.61 15.89
N ASP A 146 3.98 -6.79 17.19
CA ASP A 146 3.78 -8.12 17.79
C ASP A 146 2.45 -8.75 17.34
N VAL A 147 1.37 -7.97 17.27
CA VAL A 147 0.07 -8.44 16.75
C VAL A 147 0.18 -8.93 15.30
N LEU A 148 0.89 -8.20 14.45
CA LEU A 148 1.08 -8.59 13.04
C LEU A 148 1.88 -9.89 12.92
N ARG A 149 2.90 -10.05 13.73
CA ARG A 149 3.75 -11.26 13.75
C ARG A 149 2.96 -12.48 14.24
N GLU A 150 2.21 -12.33 15.32
CA GLU A 150 1.29 -13.37 15.81
C GLU A 150 0.27 -13.81 14.73
N ALA A 151 -0.15 -12.88 13.87
CA ALA A 151 -1.03 -13.15 12.73
C ALA A 151 -0.31 -13.78 11.51
N GLY A 152 1.03 -14.01 11.58
CA GLY A 152 1.82 -14.56 10.49
C GLY A 152 2.19 -13.57 9.40
N VAL A 153 2.09 -12.28 9.67
CA VAL A 153 2.54 -11.21 8.76
C VAL A 153 4.06 -11.16 8.75
N ARG A 154 4.66 -11.06 7.57
CA ARG A 154 6.11 -11.02 7.36
C ARG A 154 6.64 -9.65 7.02
N TYR A 155 5.79 -8.78 6.44
CA TYR A 155 6.15 -7.41 6.12
C TYR A 155 5.01 -6.43 6.34
N SER A 156 5.37 -5.19 6.56
CA SER A 156 4.49 -4.03 6.53
C SER A 156 4.92 -3.06 5.43
N SER A 157 4.00 -2.22 4.98
CA SER A 157 4.27 -1.08 4.11
C SER A 157 3.48 0.13 4.64
N SER A 158 3.85 0.57 5.84
CA SER A 158 3.08 1.55 6.61
C SER A 158 3.90 2.76 7.04
N MET A 159 5.18 2.55 7.37
CA MET A 159 6.06 3.58 7.92
C MET A 159 6.84 4.30 6.82
N ARG A 160 7.60 5.34 7.19
CA ARG A 160 8.28 6.24 6.25
C ARG A 160 9.68 6.60 6.73
N GLY A 161 10.36 5.68 7.42
CA GLY A 161 11.60 5.95 8.15
C GLY A 161 12.88 5.88 7.31
N ASP A 162 12.82 5.34 6.10
CA ASP A 162 13.99 5.17 5.22
C ASP A 162 13.54 5.19 3.74
N ASP A 163 14.49 5.32 2.83
CA ASP A 163 14.31 5.17 1.39
C ASP A 163 14.48 3.71 0.91
N ARG A 164 14.87 2.83 1.81
CA ARG A 164 15.06 1.37 1.61
C ARG A 164 14.14 0.60 2.55
N PRO A 165 13.83 -0.66 2.27
CA PRO A 165 13.25 -1.54 3.28
C PRO A 165 14.15 -1.62 4.51
N TYR A 166 13.57 -1.81 5.68
CA TYR A 166 14.30 -1.96 6.94
C TYR A 166 13.60 -2.96 7.86
N LEU A 167 14.25 -3.34 8.95
CA LEU A 167 13.74 -4.34 9.87
C LEU A 167 13.14 -3.68 11.11
N LEU A 168 11.90 -4.06 11.44
CA LEU A 168 11.21 -3.68 12.65
C LEU A 168 11.26 -4.84 13.65
N HIS A 169 11.66 -4.54 14.90
CA HIS A 169 11.64 -5.50 16.00
C HIS A 169 10.47 -5.23 16.92
N GLY A 170 9.76 -6.30 17.29
CA GLY A 170 8.82 -6.28 18.39
C GLY A 170 9.55 -6.27 19.75
N GLU A 171 8.78 -6.17 20.84
CA GLU A 171 9.31 -6.15 22.20
C GLU A 171 9.86 -7.52 22.65
N ASN A 172 9.41 -8.60 22.05
CA ASN A 172 9.65 -9.98 22.50
C ASN A 172 10.80 -10.71 21.79
N GLY A 173 11.63 -10.00 20.98
CA GLY A 173 12.83 -10.60 20.36
C GLY A 173 12.57 -11.65 19.28
N GLU A 174 11.38 -11.74 18.73
CA GLU A 174 11.01 -12.64 17.65
C GLU A 174 11.60 -12.22 16.29
N PRO A 175 11.46 -13.02 15.19
CA PRO A 175 11.96 -12.63 13.87
C PRO A 175 11.49 -11.23 13.46
N PRO A 176 12.32 -10.38 12.86
CA PRO A 176 11.94 -9.03 12.50
C PRO A 176 10.83 -9.02 11.44
N LEU A 177 9.98 -7.98 11.49
CA LEU A 177 9.07 -7.62 10.43
C LEU A 177 9.81 -6.73 9.43
N VAL A 178 9.71 -7.01 8.14
CA VAL A 178 10.26 -6.11 7.12
C VAL A 178 9.31 -4.94 6.92
N GLU A 179 9.80 -3.71 7.04
CA GLU A 179 9.07 -2.53 6.61
C GLU A 179 9.50 -2.14 5.20
N ILE A 180 8.53 -1.98 4.31
CA ILE A 180 8.73 -1.44 2.96
C ILE A 180 8.12 -0.03 2.97
N PRO A 181 8.94 1.03 3.14
CA PRO A 181 8.40 2.34 3.43
C PRO A 181 7.56 2.91 2.27
N GLY A 182 6.39 3.44 2.63
CA GLY A 182 5.57 4.24 1.73
C GLY A 182 6.05 5.69 1.67
N ARG A 183 5.55 6.44 0.67
CA ARG A 183 5.93 7.86 0.46
C ARG A 183 4.69 8.72 0.26
N TRP A 184 4.64 9.85 0.96
CA TRP A 184 3.59 10.85 0.73
C TRP A 184 3.66 11.48 -0.66
N GLU A 185 4.87 11.61 -1.19
CA GLU A 185 5.17 12.23 -2.48
C GLU A 185 4.53 11.46 -3.64
N THR A 186 4.36 10.15 -3.48
CA THR A 186 3.72 9.27 -4.47
C THR A 186 2.35 8.75 -4.01
N ASP A 187 1.74 9.42 -3.03
CA ASP A 187 0.36 9.17 -2.61
C ASP A 187 -0.60 9.97 -3.50
N ASP A 188 -1.50 9.27 -4.18
CA ASP A 188 -2.49 9.92 -5.05
C ASP A 188 -3.57 10.68 -4.26
N TYR A 189 -3.75 10.36 -2.99
CA TYR A 189 -4.66 11.11 -2.11
C TYR A 189 -4.18 12.54 -1.91
N ALA A 190 -2.89 12.74 -1.67
CA ALA A 190 -2.30 14.06 -1.47
C ALA A 190 -2.47 14.98 -2.69
N SER A 191 -2.45 14.41 -3.91
CA SER A 191 -2.51 15.19 -5.14
C SER A 191 -3.87 15.22 -5.81
N LEU A 192 -4.61 14.12 -5.79
CA LEU A 192 -5.76 13.90 -6.68
C LEU A 192 -7.07 13.62 -5.96
N ALA A 193 -7.07 13.36 -4.64
CA ALA A 193 -8.31 13.19 -3.90
C ALA A 193 -9.06 14.52 -3.77
N TYR A 194 -10.40 14.45 -3.77
CA TYR A 194 -11.25 15.61 -3.65
C TYR A 194 -12.47 15.31 -2.77
N HIS A 195 -12.58 16.06 -1.70
CA HIS A 195 -13.69 16.00 -0.76
C HIS A 195 -14.09 17.42 -0.37
N ARG A 196 -15.27 17.85 -0.76
CA ARG A 196 -15.75 19.20 -0.49
C ARG A 196 -16.57 19.33 0.79
N ASN A 197 -16.93 18.25 1.41
CA ASN A 197 -17.79 18.31 2.59
C ASN A 197 -17.00 18.78 3.81
N PRO A 198 -17.58 19.64 4.68
CA PRO A 198 -16.87 20.33 5.76
C PRO A 198 -16.21 19.41 6.79
N ASP A 199 -16.60 18.15 6.85
CA ASP A 199 -16.09 17.20 7.82
C ASP A 199 -14.79 16.48 7.37
N TYR A 200 -14.16 16.92 6.27
CA TYR A 200 -12.88 16.40 5.81
C TYR A 200 -11.72 17.32 6.19
N PRO A 201 -10.49 16.75 6.31
CA PRO A 201 -9.31 17.55 6.55
C PRO A 201 -9.15 18.67 5.53
N ALA A 202 -8.66 19.81 5.97
CA ALA A 202 -8.35 20.93 5.08
C ALA A 202 -7.32 20.49 4.02
N GLY A 203 -7.48 20.99 2.80
CA GLY A 203 -6.56 20.69 1.69
C GLY A 203 -7.08 19.66 0.67
N LEU A 204 -8.12 18.88 1.00
CA LEU A 204 -8.76 17.95 0.05
C LEU A 204 -9.87 18.61 -0.80
N ASP A 205 -9.90 19.92 -0.87
CA ASP A 205 -10.89 20.70 -1.63
C ASP A 205 -10.42 21.06 -3.06
N ARG A 206 -9.25 20.56 -3.46
CA ARG A 206 -8.62 20.83 -4.77
C ARG A 206 -8.02 19.58 -5.36
N ILE A 207 -8.09 19.47 -6.69
CA ILE A 207 -7.34 18.48 -7.47
C ILE A 207 -6.14 19.20 -8.06
N ALA A 208 -4.94 18.68 -7.83
CA ALA A 208 -3.71 19.22 -8.42
C ALA A 208 -3.72 19.06 -9.95
N GLY A 209 -2.95 19.91 -10.63
CA GLY A 209 -2.78 19.79 -12.08
C GLY A 209 -2.10 18.47 -12.45
N TYR A 210 -2.67 17.74 -13.41
CA TYR A 210 -2.17 16.41 -13.81
C TYR A 210 -0.72 16.45 -14.32
N ALA A 211 -0.34 17.49 -15.06
CA ALA A 211 1.04 17.67 -15.52
C ALA A 211 2.01 17.84 -14.35
N ALA A 212 1.66 18.67 -13.35
CA ALA A 212 2.48 18.85 -12.16
C ALA A 212 2.59 17.58 -11.32
N THR A 213 1.48 16.83 -11.18
CA THR A 213 1.49 15.55 -10.47
C THR A 213 2.38 14.53 -11.17
N LEU A 214 2.31 14.43 -12.50
CA LEU A 214 3.18 13.54 -13.27
C LEU A 214 4.65 13.95 -13.15
N ASP A 215 4.97 15.24 -13.23
CA ASP A 215 6.34 15.74 -13.08
C ASP A 215 6.88 15.43 -11.68
N ASN A 216 6.09 15.62 -10.61
CA ASN A 216 6.48 15.26 -9.25
C ASN A 216 6.78 13.77 -9.14
N TRP A 217 5.86 12.90 -9.54
CA TRP A 217 6.04 11.45 -9.44
C TRP A 217 7.21 10.94 -10.29
N THR A 218 7.42 11.53 -11.45
CA THR A 218 8.57 11.21 -12.32
C THR A 218 9.89 11.58 -11.64
N ARG A 219 9.99 12.76 -11.02
CA ARG A 219 11.19 13.18 -10.29
C ARG A 219 11.47 12.33 -9.06
N GLU A 220 10.43 11.91 -8.33
CA GLU A 220 10.58 10.96 -7.20
C GLU A 220 11.16 9.62 -7.67
N PHE A 221 10.63 9.08 -8.76
CA PHE A 221 11.19 7.86 -9.35
C PHE A 221 12.62 8.07 -9.85
N ASP A 222 12.92 9.15 -10.55
CA ASP A 222 14.27 9.43 -11.08
C ASP A 222 15.31 9.55 -9.95
N GLY A 223 14.91 10.12 -8.80
CA GLY A 223 15.74 10.17 -7.60
C GLY A 223 16.03 8.78 -7.04
N VAL A 224 14.98 7.97 -6.86
CA VAL A 224 15.08 6.57 -6.41
C VAL A 224 15.91 5.74 -7.36
N TYR A 225 15.68 5.87 -8.67
CA TYR A 225 16.45 5.16 -9.69
C TYR A 225 17.92 5.54 -9.66
N ARG A 226 18.25 6.85 -9.65
CA ARG A 226 19.64 7.33 -9.61
C ARG A 226 20.42 6.74 -8.43
N GLU A 227 19.78 6.56 -7.28
CA GLU A 227 20.42 6.07 -6.05
C GLU A 227 20.29 4.55 -5.86
N GLY A 228 19.61 3.85 -6.75
CA GLY A 228 19.45 2.39 -6.67
C GLY A 228 18.54 1.92 -5.54
N LEU A 229 17.52 2.70 -5.20
CA LEU A 229 16.65 2.49 -4.03
C LEU A 229 15.36 1.74 -4.38
N CYS A 230 14.38 1.75 -3.47
CA CYS A 230 13.05 1.15 -3.64
C CYS A 230 11.95 2.22 -3.67
N LEU A 231 11.22 2.29 -4.78
CA LEU A 231 10.00 3.08 -4.85
C LEU A 231 8.80 2.21 -4.48
N THR A 232 8.10 2.57 -3.41
CA THR A 232 6.81 1.97 -3.06
C THR A 232 5.71 3.01 -3.20
N THR A 233 4.68 2.69 -3.95
CA THR A 233 3.58 3.63 -4.20
C THR A 233 2.46 3.51 -3.16
N LEU A 234 1.67 4.57 -3.03
CA LEU A 234 0.48 4.65 -2.20
C LEU A 234 -0.67 5.15 -3.08
N LEU A 235 -1.31 4.24 -3.79
CA LEU A 235 -2.31 4.57 -4.80
C LEU A 235 -3.68 3.99 -4.41
N HIS A 236 -4.75 4.73 -4.70
CA HIS A 236 -6.11 4.32 -4.36
C HIS A 236 -6.95 4.17 -5.63
N PRO A 237 -7.43 2.96 -5.96
CA PRO A 237 -8.22 2.73 -7.18
C PRO A 237 -9.36 3.72 -7.38
N LYS A 238 -10.05 4.13 -6.30
CA LYS A 238 -11.11 5.15 -6.36
C LYS A 238 -10.62 6.53 -6.79
N VAL A 239 -9.32 6.81 -6.61
CA VAL A 239 -8.67 8.08 -6.94
C VAL A 239 -7.97 7.98 -8.29
N CYS A 240 -6.93 7.15 -8.42
CA CYS A 240 -6.10 7.05 -9.63
C CYS A 240 -6.79 6.32 -10.80
N GLY A 241 -7.74 5.43 -10.54
CA GLY A 241 -8.41 4.62 -11.58
C GLY A 241 -9.52 5.34 -12.36
N LYS A 242 -9.63 6.67 -12.26
CA LYS A 242 -10.53 7.48 -13.09
C LYS A 242 -10.02 7.57 -14.54
N PRO A 243 -10.88 7.70 -15.56
CA PRO A 243 -10.48 7.68 -16.98
C PRO A 243 -9.34 8.65 -17.32
N GLY A 244 -9.40 9.87 -16.83
CA GLY A 244 -8.33 10.86 -17.10
C GLY A 244 -7.08 10.66 -16.27
N ARG A 245 -7.16 9.93 -15.14
CA ARG A 245 -6.02 9.69 -14.26
C ARG A 245 -5.28 8.40 -14.57
N ILE A 246 -5.94 7.44 -15.20
CA ILE A 246 -5.26 6.22 -15.64
C ILE A 246 -4.18 6.56 -16.67
N ALA A 247 -4.44 7.50 -17.58
CA ALA A 247 -3.45 7.97 -18.56
C ALA A 247 -2.21 8.61 -17.90
N LEU A 248 -2.38 9.20 -16.72
CA LEU A 248 -1.24 9.71 -15.93
C LEU A 248 -0.40 8.55 -15.39
N LEU A 249 -1.03 7.50 -14.87
CA LEU A 249 -0.33 6.29 -14.43
C LEU A 249 0.35 5.56 -15.60
N GLU A 250 -0.30 5.45 -16.75
CA GLU A 250 0.28 4.87 -17.97
C GLU A 250 1.53 5.63 -18.40
N ALA A 251 1.50 6.96 -18.39
CA ALA A 251 2.67 7.78 -18.72
C ALA A 251 3.81 7.57 -17.70
N TRP A 252 3.50 7.50 -16.41
CA TRP A 252 4.48 7.25 -15.36
C TRP A 252 5.08 5.83 -15.44
N LEU A 253 4.25 4.81 -15.64
CA LEU A 253 4.72 3.44 -15.86
C LEU A 253 5.58 3.31 -17.11
N GLY A 254 5.19 3.99 -18.20
CA GLY A 254 6.00 4.03 -19.43
C GLY A 254 7.39 4.63 -19.18
N HIS A 255 7.47 5.70 -18.38
CA HIS A 255 8.75 6.31 -17.99
C HIS A 255 9.61 5.34 -17.17
N MET A 256 9.03 4.67 -16.18
CA MET A 256 9.74 3.69 -15.35
C MET A 256 10.20 2.46 -16.16
N ARG A 257 9.36 1.94 -17.06
CA ARG A 257 9.68 0.78 -17.93
C ARG A 257 10.75 1.09 -18.98
N ALA A 258 10.96 2.37 -19.31
CA ALA A 258 12.01 2.79 -20.23
C ALA A 258 13.41 2.81 -19.59
N GLN A 259 13.51 2.66 -18.27
CA GLN A 259 14.79 2.59 -17.57
C GLN A 259 15.28 1.15 -17.47
N ASP A 260 16.56 0.93 -17.78
CA ASP A 260 17.19 -0.38 -17.66
C ASP A 260 17.38 -0.78 -16.18
N GLY A 261 17.26 -2.06 -15.90
CA GLY A 261 17.57 -2.56 -14.56
C GLY A 261 16.58 -2.18 -13.46
N VAL A 262 15.32 -1.96 -13.80
CA VAL A 262 14.24 -1.77 -12.82
C VAL A 262 13.56 -3.09 -12.52
N TRP A 263 13.63 -3.52 -11.27
CA TRP A 263 12.91 -4.68 -10.78
C TRP A 263 11.50 -4.29 -10.33
N PHE A 264 10.49 -4.60 -11.12
CA PHE A 264 9.08 -4.50 -10.70
C PHE A 264 8.69 -5.72 -9.88
N ALA A 265 8.29 -5.51 -8.63
CA ALA A 265 8.06 -6.59 -7.68
C ALA A 265 6.76 -6.41 -6.88
N ARG A 266 6.19 -7.52 -6.44
CA ARG A 266 5.20 -7.51 -5.36
C ARG A 266 5.90 -7.26 -4.03
N CYS A 267 5.19 -6.65 -3.08
CA CYS A 267 5.79 -6.29 -1.80
C CYS A 267 6.37 -7.50 -1.05
N HIS A 268 5.70 -8.68 -1.10
CA HIS A 268 6.28 -9.87 -0.45
C HIS A 268 7.63 -10.30 -1.07
N GLN A 269 7.82 -10.12 -2.38
CA GLN A 269 9.09 -10.45 -3.04
C GLN A 269 10.21 -9.51 -2.58
N VAL A 270 9.89 -8.21 -2.43
CA VAL A 270 10.83 -7.22 -1.86
C VAL A 270 11.19 -7.59 -0.44
N ALA A 271 10.20 -7.94 0.38
CA ALA A 271 10.42 -8.33 1.78
C ALA A 271 11.26 -9.60 1.90
N ASP A 272 10.95 -10.63 1.13
CA ASP A 272 11.68 -11.90 1.15
C ASP A 272 13.14 -11.71 0.73
N TRP A 273 13.37 -10.91 -0.31
CA TRP A 273 14.73 -10.61 -0.77
C TRP A 273 15.49 -9.80 0.29
N TRP A 274 14.86 -8.74 0.84
CA TRP A 274 15.49 -7.90 1.85
C TRP A 274 15.86 -8.69 3.10
N LEU A 275 14.96 -9.51 3.60
CA LEU A 275 15.20 -10.35 4.76
C LEU A 275 16.36 -11.32 4.53
N ALA A 276 16.44 -11.94 3.36
CA ALA A 276 17.53 -12.86 3.01
C ALA A 276 18.91 -12.17 3.01
N GLN A 277 18.98 -10.89 2.66
CA GLN A 277 20.25 -10.13 2.61
C GLN A 277 20.62 -9.51 3.96
N HIS A 278 19.63 -9.03 4.74
CA HIS A 278 19.83 -8.14 5.87
C HIS A 278 19.34 -8.72 7.21
N ALA A 279 19.08 -10.01 7.31
CA ALA A 279 18.57 -10.63 8.54
C ALA A 279 19.50 -10.41 9.79
N ARG A 280 20.73 -9.98 9.57
CA ARG A 280 21.72 -9.68 10.63
C ARG A 280 21.83 -8.19 10.99
N ASP A 281 21.20 -7.29 10.21
CA ASP A 281 21.43 -5.84 10.29
C ASP A 281 20.31 -5.10 11.03
N ALA A 282 19.56 -5.81 11.82
CA ALA A 282 18.33 -5.34 12.44
C ALA A 282 18.54 -4.12 13.36
N GLN A 283 17.87 -3.01 13.04
CA GLN A 283 17.83 -1.80 13.86
C GLN A 283 16.63 -1.81 14.82
N PRO A 284 16.81 -1.43 16.10
CA PRO A 284 15.67 -1.25 16.99
C PRO A 284 14.85 -0.01 16.59
N ILE A 285 13.52 -0.13 16.65
CA ILE A 285 12.64 1.04 16.51
C ILE A 285 12.98 2.03 17.64
N PRO A 286 13.21 3.31 17.33
CA PRO A 286 13.32 4.32 18.38
C PRO A 286 12.02 4.33 19.20
N ARG A 287 12.12 4.04 20.49
CA ARG A 287 10.95 4.12 21.38
C ARG A 287 10.54 5.57 21.53
N SER A 288 9.29 5.87 21.33
CA SER A 288 8.69 7.15 21.67
C SER A 288 8.33 7.20 23.17
N ASP A 289 9.31 6.94 24.02
CA ASP A 289 9.17 7.05 25.47
C ASP A 289 9.34 8.53 25.89
N ARG A 290 8.45 9.42 25.39
CA ARG A 290 8.30 10.77 25.99
C ARG A 290 6.91 11.33 25.75
#